data_7c07ad1020fcc710ce3890fa06bbbf6a
#
_entry.id   7c07ad1020fcc710ce3890fa06bbbf6a
#
_cell.length_a   1.000
_cell.length_b   1.000
_cell.length_c   1.000
_cell.angle_alpha   90.00
_cell.angle_beta   90.00
_cell.angle_gamma   90.00
#
_symmetry.space_group_name_H-M   'P 1'
#
loop_
_entity.id
_entity.type
_entity.pdbx_description
1 polymer ?
#
loop_
_entity_poly.entity_id
_entity_poly.type
_entity_poly.pdbx_seq_one_letter_code
_entity_poly.pdbx_strand_id
1 'polypeptide(L)'
;MSLKPSFRLARYLLLACAFSVLPLHAIEQSGEKTPAPLDDGPYIFNNQDRLEAAWLCKGELTRESVARQASLAPRCGYPYPLLIPAAPTSDAMPYDGQRIIAVSDIHGQFGLLVRLLQANGVIDAQGRWTAGDARLVVTGDVFDRGPQVTEALWLLLQLQAQARQAGGVVHYLLGNHETMALGGDLRYVNPKYVEVAKRLRRSVGGLYGRDTVIGEWLYQRPVLLKLGDTVFLHGGIAPENLALALDIDGTNVAYRDSLGKTRDEVRADPLTAPLYDGKRSPIWYRGYLDGQLPTQEVRDLTDKLGVARIVVGHTTQKEIGSFHGGRVIAIDGDIMDGESGELLFIENGQLSRGLLDGRRVPLQQHAGAPTPE
;
A
#
# COMPACT_ATOMS: atom_id res chain seq x y z
N MET A 1 79.52 -18.37 61.65
CA MET A 1 78.66 -17.87 62.72
C MET A 1 77.26 -18.36 62.43
N SER A 2 76.84 -19.21 63.33
CA SER A 2 75.55 -19.98 63.37
C SER A 2 74.31 -19.12 63.47
N LEU A 3 73.25 -19.48 62.78
CA LEU A 3 71.93 -19.31 63.28
C LEU A 3 70.96 -20.35 62.67
N LYS A 4 70.26 -21.03 63.59
CA LYS A 4 69.42 -22.19 63.39
C LYS A 4 68.01 -21.78 62.87
N PRO A 5 67.26 -22.70 62.21
CA PRO A 5 65.93 -22.52 61.75
C PRO A 5 64.89 -22.81 62.83
N SER A 6 63.82 -22.02 62.89
CA SER A 6 62.65 -22.28 63.71
C SER A 6 61.45 -22.78 62.88
N PHE A 7 61.04 -24.01 63.19
CA PHE A 7 59.82 -24.61 62.66
C PHE A 7 58.57 -23.94 63.21
N ARG A 8 57.62 -23.55 62.36
CA ARG A 8 56.26 -23.28 62.74
C ARG A 8 55.30 -24.26 62.04
N LEU A 9 54.57 -25.00 62.86
CA LEU A 9 53.52 -25.91 62.47
C LEU A 9 52.40 -25.13 61.71
N ALA A 10 52.06 -25.55 60.53
CA ALA A 10 50.85 -25.09 59.81
C ALA A 10 49.69 -26.05 60.11
N ARG A 11 48.65 -25.53 60.72
CA ARG A 11 47.37 -26.22 60.95
C ARG A 11 46.60 -26.23 59.65
N TYR A 12 46.31 -27.41 59.12
CA TYR A 12 45.36 -27.57 57.98
C TYR A 12 43.93 -27.40 58.45
N LEU A 13 43.25 -26.35 57.94
CA LEU A 13 41.80 -26.18 58.06
C LEU A 13 41.20 -26.93 56.85
N LEU A 14 40.43 -27.97 57.07
CA LEU A 14 39.59 -28.62 56.11
C LEU A 14 38.37 -27.75 55.87
N LEU A 15 38.29 -27.10 54.68
CA LEU A 15 37.09 -26.42 54.20
C LEU A 15 36.21 -27.45 53.47
N ALA A 16 35.07 -27.81 54.08
CA ALA A 16 34.03 -28.61 53.44
C ALA A 16 33.30 -27.75 52.40
N CYS A 17 33.53 -27.99 51.09
CA CYS A 17 32.73 -27.43 50.04
C CYS A 17 31.36 -28.12 50.00
N ALA A 18 30.33 -27.41 50.47
CA ALA A 18 28.94 -27.78 50.24
C ALA A 18 28.60 -27.47 48.78
N PHE A 19 28.45 -28.50 47.95
CA PHE A 19 27.87 -28.36 46.60
C PHE A 19 26.39 -28.10 46.75
N SER A 20 25.96 -26.85 46.54
CA SER A 20 24.55 -26.48 46.35
C SER A 20 24.11 -26.93 44.97
N VAL A 21 23.32 -27.97 44.88
CA VAL A 21 22.63 -28.38 43.64
C VAL A 21 21.53 -27.38 43.41
N LEU A 22 21.74 -26.43 42.49
CA LEU A 22 20.69 -25.56 41.96
C LEU A 22 19.77 -26.44 41.11
N PRO A 23 18.43 -26.30 41.27
CA PRO A 23 17.49 -26.99 40.38
C PRO A 23 17.67 -26.47 38.96
N LEU A 24 17.87 -27.40 38.02
CA LEU A 24 17.77 -27.14 36.58
C LEU A 24 16.33 -26.60 36.33
N HIS A 25 16.21 -25.30 36.14
CA HIS A 25 15.00 -24.76 35.53
C HIS A 25 14.96 -25.30 34.12
N ALA A 26 13.96 -26.13 33.85
CA ALA A 26 13.61 -26.50 32.51
C ALA A 26 13.42 -25.20 31.71
N ILE A 27 14.26 -24.95 30.72
CA ILE A 27 14.00 -23.94 29.69
C ILE A 27 12.74 -24.46 28.99
N GLU A 28 11.59 -23.84 29.32
CA GLU A 28 10.40 -23.98 28.51
C GLU A 28 10.81 -23.61 27.09
N GLN A 29 10.90 -24.60 26.23
CA GLN A 29 11.03 -24.39 24.82
C GLN A 29 9.80 -23.55 24.43
N SER A 30 10.02 -22.27 24.15
CA SER A 30 9.04 -21.43 23.48
C SER A 30 8.63 -22.19 22.22
N GLY A 31 7.43 -22.76 22.27
CA GLY A 31 6.93 -23.58 21.17
C GLY A 31 7.06 -22.75 19.88
N GLU A 32 7.86 -23.25 18.98
CA GLU A 32 8.01 -22.72 17.63
C GLU A 32 6.61 -22.67 17.06
N LYS A 33 6.02 -21.45 16.96
CA LYS A 33 4.70 -21.27 16.36
C LYS A 33 4.82 -21.80 14.95
N THR A 34 4.19 -22.93 14.66
CA THR A 34 4.08 -23.46 13.30
C THR A 34 3.66 -22.30 12.42
N PRO A 35 4.43 -21.95 11.37
CA PRO A 35 4.06 -20.85 10.48
C PRO A 35 2.63 -21.09 9.99
N ALA A 36 1.82 -20.03 9.97
CA ALA A 36 0.46 -20.12 9.45
C ALA A 36 0.51 -20.71 8.02
N PRO A 37 -0.42 -21.62 7.68
CA PRO A 37 -0.42 -22.20 6.37
C PRO A 37 -0.49 -21.09 5.31
N LEU A 38 0.30 -21.26 4.24
CA LEU A 38 0.39 -20.28 3.16
C LEU A 38 -0.87 -20.36 2.30
N ASP A 39 -1.76 -19.39 2.47
CA ASP A 39 -2.95 -19.19 1.64
C ASP A 39 -2.78 -17.91 0.82
N ASP A 40 -2.98 -18.00 -0.51
CA ASP A 40 -2.90 -16.84 -1.41
C ASP A 40 -3.45 -17.13 -2.81
N GLY A 41 -3.84 -16.08 -3.52
CA GLY A 41 -4.32 -16.13 -4.90
C GLY A 41 -5.78 -15.69 -5.07
N PRO A 42 -6.36 -15.85 -6.28
CA PRO A 42 -5.73 -16.48 -7.44
C PRO A 42 -4.70 -15.57 -8.12
N TYR A 43 -3.65 -16.16 -8.65
CA TYR A 43 -2.80 -15.56 -9.67
C TYR A 43 -3.28 -16.07 -11.02
N ILE A 44 -3.84 -15.19 -11.86
CA ILE A 44 -4.43 -15.57 -13.14
C ILE A 44 -3.50 -15.14 -14.26
N PHE A 45 -2.85 -16.11 -14.88
CA PHE A 45 -1.88 -15.93 -15.95
C PHE A 45 -2.53 -16.04 -17.32
N ASN A 46 -2.15 -15.16 -18.25
CA ASN A 46 -2.54 -15.20 -19.63
C ASN A 46 -1.50 -16.01 -20.42
N ASN A 47 -1.81 -17.25 -20.71
CA ASN A 47 -0.97 -18.17 -21.46
C ASN A 47 -1.51 -18.32 -22.89
N GLN A 48 -1.23 -17.34 -23.75
CA GLN A 48 -1.64 -17.26 -25.17
C GLN A 48 -3.18 -17.32 -25.33
N ASP A 49 -3.77 -18.51 -25.49
CA ASP A 49 -5.20 -18.69 -25.73
C ASP A 49 -6.00 -19.09 -24.47
N ARG A 50 -5.33 -19.20 -23.30
CA ARG A 50 -5.96 -19.71 -22.06
C ARG A 50 -5.56 -18.86 -20.88
N LEU A 51 -6.50 -18.68 -19.97
CA LEU A 51 -6.18 -18.20 -18.64
C LEU A 51 -5.94 -19.42 -17.72
N GLU A 52 -4.89 -19.35 -16.94
CA GLU A 52 -4.60 -20.31 -15.88
C GLU A 52 -4.64 -19.60 -14.53
N ALA A 53 -5.54 -20.01 -13.67
CA ALA A 53 -5.63 -19.56 -12.29
C ALA A 53 -4.83 -20.48 -11.39
N ALA A 54 -3.97 -19.91 -10.56
CA ALA A 54 -3.15 -20.63 -9.59
C ALA A 54 -3.44 -20.12 -8.17
N TRP A 55 -3.60 -21.05 -7.23
CA TRP A 55 -3.75 -20.74 -5.80
C TRP A 55 -2.74 -21.52 -4.97
N LEU A 56 -2.36 -20.93 -3.87
CA LEU A 56 -1.75 -21.63 -2.75
C LEU A 56 -2.80 -21.77 -1.65
N CYS A 57 -3.17 -23.01 -1.33
CA CYS A 57 -4.16 -23.34 -0.31
C CYS A 57 -3.50 -24.23 0.73
N LYS A 58 -3.32 -23.74 1.94
CA LYS A 58 -2.59 -24.45 3.01
C LYS A 58 -1.18 -24.88 2.56
N GLY A 59 -0.54 -24.05 1.72
CA GLY A 59 0.78 -24.34 1.16
C GLY A 59 0.80 -25.25 -0.06
N GLU A 60 -0.33 -25.80 -0.47
CA GLU A 60 -0.44 -26.63 -1.68
C GLU A 60 -0.78 -25.79 -2.91
N LEU A 61 0.00 -25.94 -3.97
CA LEU A 61 -0.24 -25.26 -5.24
C LEU A 61 -1.29 -26.02 -6.05
N THR A 62 -2.38 -25.33 -6.38
CA THR A 62 -3.40 -25.84 -7.32
C THR A 62 -3.50 -24.93 -8.53
N ARG A 63 -3.81 -25.50 -9.70
CA ARG A 63 -3.98 -24.80 -10.96
C ARG A 63 -5.20 -25.27 -11.69
N GLU A 64 -5.91 -24.37 -12.34
CA GLU A 64 -7.04 -24.74 -13.20
C GLU A 64 -7.13 -23.78 -14.39
N SER A 65 -7.62 -24.30 -15.52
CA SER A 65 -7.93 -23.47 -16.69
C SER A 65 -9.24 -22.72 -16.42
N VAL A 66 -9.21 -21.42 -16.66
CA VAL A 66 -10.36 -20.53 -16.47
C VAL A 66 -10.61 -19.69 -17.73
N ALA A 67 -11.77 -19.08 -17.83
CA ALA A 67 -12.11 -18.19 -18.93
C ALA A 67 -12.33 -16.75 -18.46
N ARG A 68 -12.19 -15.78 -19.36
CA ARG A 68 -12.70 -14.43 -19.12
C ARG A 68 -14.19 -14.49 -18.78
N GLN A 69 -14.66 -13.64 -17.90
CA GLN A 69 -16.03 -13.59 -17.37
C GLN A 69 -16.46 -14.81 -16.55
N ALA A 70 -15.57 -15.75 -16.27
CA ALA A 70 -15.85 -16.80 -15.31
C ALA A 70 -15.93 -16.24 -13.89
N SER A 71 -16.83 -16.78 -13.09
CA SER A 71 -16.92 -16.50 -11.65
C SER A 71 -16.22 -17.61 -10.87
N LEU A 72 -15.29 -17.22 -10.01
CA LEU A 72 -14.57 -18.11 -9.11
C LEU A 72 -15.19 -18.02 -7.71
N ALA A 73 -15.35 -19.16 -7.05
CA ALA A 73 -15.83 -19.21 -5.67
C ALA A 73 -14.76 -18.69 -4.68
N PRO A 74 -15.18 -18.19 -3.51
CA PRO A 74 -14.26 -17.84 -2.42
C PRO A 74 -13.31 -18.99 -2.09
N ARG A 75 -12.00 -18.68 -1.97
CA ARG A 75 -10.99 -19.73 -1.79
C ARG A 75 -9.67 -19.15 -1.27
N CYS A 76 -8.96 -19.90 -0.42
CA CYS A 76 -7.56 -19.70 -0.06
C CYS A 76 -7.18 -18.25 0.29
N GLY A 77 -7.90 -17.67 1.27
CA GLY A 77 -7.63 -16.31 1.76
C GLY A 77 -8.52 -15.22 1.14
N TYR A 78 -9.04 -15.40 -0.08
CA TYR A 78 -9.97 -14.43 -0.66
C TYR A 78 -11.43 -14.81 -0.37
N PRO A 79 -12.18 -13.97 0.41
CA PRO A 79 -13.47 -14.38 0.98
C PRO A 79 -14.67 -14.12 0.07
N TYR A 80 -14.49 -13.46 -1.08
CA TYR A 80 -15.60 -13.07 -1.94
C TYR A 80 -15.60 -13.84 -3.27
N PRO A 81 -16.76 -14.00 -3.94
CA PRO A 81 -16.78 -14.41 -5.33
C PRO A 81 -15.96 -13.44 -6.20
N LEU A 82 -15.22 -13.98 -7.16
CA LEU A 82 -14.35 -13.22 -8.03
C LEU A 82 -14.77 -13.39 -9.48
N LEU A 83 -15.14 -12.31 -10.13
CA LEU A 83 -15.42 -12.30 -11.58
C LEU A 83 -14.15 -11.92 -12.34
N ILE A 84 -13.69 -12.80 -13.23
CA ILE A 84 -12.56 -12.51 -14.11
C ILE A 84 -13.02 -11.47 -15.15
N PRO A 85 -12.38 -10.28 -15.24
CA PRO A 85 -12.84 -9.26 -16.19
C PRO A 85 -12.68 -9.71 -17.64
N ALA A 86 -13.58 -9.28 -18.52
CA ALA A 86 -13.49 -9.52 -19.96
C ALA A 86 -12.25 -8.85 -20.58
N ALA A 87 -11.97 -7.64 -20.13
CA ALA A 87 -10.81 -6.82 -20.46
C ALA A 87 -10.50 -5.87 -19.29
N PRO A 88 -9.31 -5.26 -19.25
CA PRO A 88 -9.02 -4.21 -18.28
C PRO A 88 -10.04 -3.07 -18.40
N THR A 89 -10.61 -2.65 -17.27
CA THR A 89 -11.65 -1.63 -17.22
C THR A 89 -10.99 -0.25 -17.23
N SER A 90 -11.45 0.63 -18.13
CA SER A 90 -11.12 2.06 -18.08
C SER A 90 -11.82 2.72 -16.90
N ASP A 91 -11.14 3.60 -16.18
CA ASP A 91 -11.68 4.47 -15.13
C ASP A 91 -12.07 5.87 -15.66
N ALA A 92 -12.00 6.08 -16.98
CA ALA A 92 -12.42 7.31 -17.60
C ALA A 92 -13.96 7.42 -17.59
N MET A 93 -14.46 8.29 -16.73
CA MET A 93 -15.84 8.76 -16.70
C MET A 93 -15.87 10.26 -16.33
N PRO A 94 -16.80 11.05 -16.88
CA PRO A 94 -16.94 12.45 -16.49
C PRO A 94 -17.11 12.61 -14.98
N TYR A 95 -16.57 13.69 -14.44
CA TYR A 95 -16.75 14.09 -13.06
C TYR A 95 -17.57 15.40 -13.03
N ASP A 96 -18.74 15.35 -12.46
CA ASP A 96 -19.70 16.46 -12.35
C ASP A 96 -20.06 16.78 -10.89
N GLY A 97 -19.06 16.64 -9.98
CA GLY A 97 -19.26 16.97 -8.57
C GLY A 97 -19.76 15.83 -7.69
N GLN A 98 -19.70 14.57 -8.16
CA GLN A 98 -20.04 13.41 -7.33
C GLN A 98 -19.19 13.37 -6.06
N ARG A 99 -19.71 12.72 -5.00
CA ARG A 99 -18.98 12.46 -3.77
C ARG A 99 -17.65 11.74 -4.07
N ILE A 100 -16.56 12.25 -3.50
CA ILE A 100 -15.26 11.59 -3.54
C ILE A 100 -15.00 10.93 -2.18
N ILE A 101 -14.50 9.71 -2.22
CA ILE A 101 -14.00 8.94 -1.09
C ILE A 101 -12.55 8.61 -1.41
N ALA A 102 -11.61 8.88 -0.50
CA ALA A 102 -10.20 8.58 -0.79
C ALA A 102 -9.53 7.84 0.38
N VAL A 103 -8.57 6.97 0.02
CA VAL A 103 -7.76 6.15 0.94
C VAL A 103 -6.37 5.97 0.35
N SER A 104 -5.37 5.75 1.20
CA SER A 104 -3.98 5.55 0.80
C SER A 104 -3.27 4.50 1.65
N ASP A 105 -2.10 4.06 1.19
CA ASP A 105 -1.09 3.34 1.96
C ASP A 105 -1.65 2.10 2.69
N ILE A 106 -2.40 1.29 1.93
CA ILE A 106 -3.10 0.08 2.43
C ILE A 106 -2.11 -1.00 2.84
N HIS A 107 -0.97 -1.11 2.15
CA HIS A 107 0.14 -1.99 2.50
C HIS A 107 -0.28 -3.42 2.88
N GLY A 108 -1.11 -4.06 2.05
CA GLY A 108 -1.53 -5.44 2.27
C GLY A 108 -2.41 -5.67 3.50
N GLN A 109 -3.03 -4.63 4.06
CA GLN A 109 -3.97 -4.70 5.17
C GLN A 109 -5.42 -4.87 4.68
N PHE A 110 -5.66 -5.92 3.89
CA PHE A 110 -6.97 -6.20 3.28
C PHE A 110 -8.11 -6.26 4.31
N GLY A 111 -7.90 -6.97 5.43
CA GLY A 111 -8.92 -7.10 6.46
C GLY A 111 -9.33 -5.75 7.06
N LEU A 112 -8.37 -4.86 7.27
CA LEU A 112 -8.63 -3.49 7.75
C LEU A 112 -9.34 -2.64 6.70
N LEU A 113 -8.88 -2.71 5.43
CA LEU A 113 -9.53 -2.03 4.31
C LEU A 113 -11.01 -2.43 4.20
N VAL A 114 -11.31 -3.73 4.25
CA VAL A 114 -12.69 -4.23 4.19
C VAL A 114 -13.53 -3.65 5.32
N ARG A 115 -13.05 -3.70 6.56
CA ARG A 115 -13.75 -3.13 7.72
C ARG A 115 -14.01 -1.64 7.56
N LEU A 116 -13.02 -0.89 7.10
CA LEU A 116 -13.10 0.54 6.88
C LEU A 116 -14.14 0.90 5.80
N LEU A 117 -14.13 0.20 4.67
CA LEU A 117 -15.08 0.40 3.59
C LEU A 117 -16.51 0.01 4.00
N GLN A 118 -16.69 -1.09 4.75
CA GLN A 118 -17.99 -1.53 5.26
C GLN A 118 -18.55 -0.56 6.29
N ALA A 119 -17.76 -0.15 7.27
CA ALA A 119 -18.18 0.79 8.31
C ALA A 119 -18.66 2.13 7.75
N ASN A 120 -18.10 2.54 6.61
CA ASN A 120 -18.42 3.79 5.95
C ASN A 120 -19.43 3.66 4.78
N GLY A 121 -20.06 2.49 4.60
CA GLY A 121 -21.09 2.27 3.59
C GLY A 121 -20.60 2.32 2.14
N VAL A 122 -19.31 2.02 1.92
CA VAL A 122 -18.72 1.93 0.56
C VAL A 122 -18.97 0.57 -0.05
N ILE A 123 -18.90 -0.48 0.77
CA ILE A 123 -19.23 -1.85 0.40
C ILE A 123 -20.15 -2.49 1.44
N ASP A 124 -20.89 -3.52 1.03
CA ASP A 124 -21.71 -4.33 1.95
C ASP A 124 -20.89 -5.50 2.57
N ALA A 125 -21.56 -6.29 3.42
CA ALA A 125 -20.96 -7.43 4.09
C ALA A 125 -20.46 -8.53 3.10
N GLN A 126 -20.94 -8.52 1.88
CA GLN A 126 -20.53 -9.43 0.80
C GLN A 126 -19.42 -8.85 -0.09
N GLY A 127 -18.84 -7.69 0.29
CA GLY A 127 -17.80 -7.02 -0.46
C GLY A 127 -18.30 -6.35 -1.76
N ARG A 128 -19.61 -6.06 -1.87
CA ARG A 128 -20.20 -5.45 -3.06
C ARG A 128 -20.30 -3.93 -2.90
N TRP A 129 -20.12 -3.23 -4.00
CA TRP A 129 -20.21 -1.77 -4.05
C TRP A 129 -21.62 -1.26 -3.66
N THR A 130 -21.67 -0.30 -2.74
CA THR A 130 -22.91 0.34 -2.25
C THR A 130 -22.86 1.87 -2.28
N ALA A 131 -21.75 2.46 -2.74
CA ALA A 131 -21.56 3.92 -2.70
C ALA A 131 -22.20 4.67 -3.89
N GLY A 132 -23.00 3.98 -4.72
CA GLY A 132 -23.71 4.62 -5.83
C GLY A 132 -22.75 5.19 -6.88
N ASP A 133 -22.95 6.46 -7.26
CA ASP A 133 -22.17 7.19 -8.26
C ASP A 133 -20.88 7.80 -7.72
N ALA A 134 -20.47 7.50 -6.48
CA ALA A 134 -19.29 8.04 -5.84
C ALA A 134 -17.98 7.70 -6.63
N ARG A 135 -16.96 8.52 -6.40
CA ARG A 135 -15.59 8.32 -6.88
C ARG A 135 -14.74 7.82 -5.71
N LEU A 136 -14.37 6.55 -5.70
CA LEU A 136 -13.36 6.03 -4.77
C LEU A 136 -11.97 6.23 -5.38
N VAL A 137 -11.09 6.94 -4.68
CA VAL A 137 -9.71 7.17 -5.09
C VAL A 137 -8.77 6.47 -4.12
N VAL A 138 -7.96 5.53 -4.64
CA VAL A 138 -6.85 4.92 -3.91
C VAL A 138 -5.57 5.56 -4.41
N THR A 139 -4.84 6.27 -3.55
CA THR A 139 -3.66 7.03 -3.98
C THR A 139 -2.36 6.23 -3.96
N GLY A 140 -2.45 4.90 -4.03
CA GLY A 140 -1.30 4.00 -4.14
C GLY A 140 -0.92 3.33 -2.85
N ASP A 141 0.22 2.63 -2.90
CA ASP A 141 0.82 1.84 -1.83
C ASP A 141 -0.14 0.80 -1.22
N VAL A 142 -0.73 -0.01 -2.11
CA VAL A 142 -1.41 -1.26 -1.72
C VAL A 142 -0.39 -2.36 -1.50
N PHE A 143 0.76 -2.28 -2.17
CA PHE A 143 1.85 -3.24 -2.12
C PHE A 143 2.67 -3.15 -0.84
N ASP A 144 3.41 -4.23 -0.56
CA ASP A 144 4.41 -4.40 0.50
C ASP A 144 3.85 -4.47 1.93
N ARG A 145 4.74 -4.70 2.89
CA ARG A 145 4.55 -4.74 4.35
C ARG A 145 3.59 -5.85 4.81
N GLY A 146 2.28 -5.70 4.61
CA GLY A 146 1.27 -6.67 5.02
C GLY A 146 1.17 -7.90 4.10
N PRO A 147 0.53 -8.96 4.58
CA PRO A 147 0.49 -10.25 3.86
C PRO A 147 -0.68 -10.41 2.88
N GLN A 148 -1.54 -9.40 2.69
CA GLN A 148 -2.79 -9.53 1.93
C GLN A 148 -2.89 -8.53 0.77
N VAL A 149 -1.78 -8.36 0.02
CA VAL A 149 -1.73 -7.48 -1.17
C VAL A 149 -2.61 -8.04 -2.30
N THR A 150 -2.51 -9.34 -2.58
CA THR A 150 -3.29 -10.00 -3.64
C THR A 150 -4.78 -9.85 -3.42
N GLU A 151 -5.22 -10.04 -2.18
CA GLU A 151 -6.62 -9.91 -1.77
C GLU A 151 -7.12 -8.47 -1.94
N ALA A 152 -6.32 -7.47 -1.54
CA ALA A 152 -6.66 -6.05 -1.70
C ALA A 152 -6.77 -5.64 -3.16
N LEU A 153 -5.83 -6.09 -4.02
CA LEU A 153 -5.87 -5.82 -5.45
C LEU A 153 -7.11 -6.43 -6.12
N TRP A 154 -7.46 -7.68 -5.78
CA TRP A 154 -8.68 -8.31 -6.30
C TRP A 154 -9.93 -7.57 -5.86
N LEU A 155 -10.04 -7.15 -4.60
CA LEU A 155 -11.17 -6.36 -4.13
C LEU A 155 -11.32 -5.09 -4.97
N LEU A 156 -10.26 -4.29 -5.11
CA LEU A 156 -10.29 -3.02 -5.82
C LEU A 156 -10.66 -3.21 -7.30
N LEU A 157 -10.13 -4.25 -7.96
CA LEU A 157 -10.49 -4.60 -9.33
C LEU A 157 -11.96 -4.98 -9.46
N GLN A 158 -12.51 -5.77 -8.51
CA GLN A 158 -13.94 -6.12 -8.49
C GLN A 158 -14.82 -4.89 -8.25
N LEU A 159 -14.42 -4.03 -7.31
CA LEU A 159 -15.17 -2.80 -7.00
C LEU A 159 -15.17 -1.82 -8.18
N GLN A 160 -14.12 -1.76 -8.99
CA GLN A 160 -14.10 -0.91 -10.19
C GLN A 160 -15.21 -1.31 -11.19
N ALA A 161 -15.37 -2.61 -11.43
CA ALA A 161 -16.41 -3.10 -12.33
C ALA A 161 -17.83 -2.85 -11.78
N GLN A 162 -18.02 -3.05 -10.47
CA GLN A 162 -19.31 -2.86 -9.81
C GLN A 162 -19.68 -1.38 -9.69
N ALA A 163 -18.74 -0.51 -9.32
CA ALA A 163 -18.94 0.92 -9.25
C ALA A 163 -19.41 1.49 -10.59
N ARG A 164 -18.75 1.07 -11.69
CA ARG A 164 -19.12 1.50 -13.05
C ARG A 164 -20.56 1.15 -13.40
N GLN A 165 -21.06 -0.01 -12.98
CA GLN A 165 -22.45 -0.42 -13.19
C GLN A 165 -23.44 0.48 -12.42
N ALA A 166 -23.01 1.04 -11.28
CA ALA A 166 -23.78 1.96 -10.45
C ALA A 166 -23.57 3.44 -10.80
N GLY A 167 -22.84 3.77 -11.89
CA GLY A 167 -22.50 5.14 -12.27
C GLY A 167 -21.30 5.73 -11.51
N GLY A 168 -20.69 4.95 -10.61
CA GLY A 168 -19.51 5.31 -9.86
C GLY A 168 -18.20 4.92 -10.54
N VAL A 169 -17.07 5.27 -9.92
CA VAL A 169 -15.73 4.89 -10.40
C VAL A 169 -14.83 4.58 -9.22
N VAL A 170 -13.98 3.55 -9.38
CA VAL A 170 -12.81 3.33 -8.53
C VAL A 170 -11.57 3.73 -9.33
N HIS A 171 -10.89 4.78 -8.90
CA HIS A 171 -9.60 5.20 -9.40
C HIS A 171 -8.50 4.60 -8.52
N TYR A 172 -7.57 3.89 -9.13
CA TYR A 172 -6.37 3.38 -8.47
C TYR A 172 -5.16 4.10 -9.04
N LEU A 173 -4.40 4.78 -8.20
CA LEU A 173 -3.15 5.43 -8.57
C LEU A 173 -1.97 4.57 -8.13
N LEU A 174 -0.87 4.66 -8.84
CA LEU A 174 0.37 3.98 -8.47
C LEU A 174 1.13 4.80 -7.43
N GLY A 175 1.54 4.16 -6.35
CA GLY A 175 2.50 4.67 -5.39
C GLY A 175 3.93 4.19 -5.67
N ASN A 176 4.85 4.51 -4.79
CA ASN A 176 6.22 4.08 -4.95
C ASN A 176 6.40 2.57 -4.70
N HIS A 177 5.61 1.97 -3.81
CA HIS A 177 5.70 0.54 -3.53
C HIS A 177 5.22 -0.33 -4.70
N GLU A 178 4.21 0.10 -5.48
CA GLU A 178 3.87 -0.55 -6.74
C GLU A 178 5.06 -0.55 -7.70
N THR A 179 5.68 0.61 -7.91
CA THR A 179 6.81 0.73 -8.84
C THR A 179 8.03 -0.05 -8.38
N MET A 180 8.29 -0.10 -7.06
CA MET A 180 9.36 -0.88 -6.45
C MET A 180 9.16 -2.38 -6.67
N ALA A 181 8.04 -2.93 -6.25
CA ALA A 181 7.77 -4.36 -6.32
C ALA A 181 7.76 -4.87 -7.77
N LEU A 182 7.14 -4.12 -8.69
CA LEU A 182 7.10 -4.46 -10.11
C LEU A 182 8.47 -4.32 -10.77
N GLY A 183 9.31 -3.39 -10.33
CA GLY A 183 10.69 -3.18 -10.79
C GLY A 183 11.74 -4.07 -10.10
N GLY A 184 11.32 -4.98 -9.20
CA GLY A 184 12.19 -5.94 -8.52
C GLY A 184 12.93 -5.39 -7.29
N ASP A 185 12.55 -4.23 -6.77
CA ASP A 185 13.03 -3.72 -5.48
C ASP A 185 12.17 -4.31 -4.34
N LEU A 186 12.70 -5.32 -3.67
CA LEU A 186 11.96 -6.15 -2.71
C LEU A 186 12.21 -5.77 -1.24
N ARG A 187 12.75 -4.57 -0.97
CA ARG A 187 13.15 -4.16 0.40
C ARG A 187 12.03 -4.19 1.43
N TYR A 188 10.79 -4.02 1.02
CA TYR A 188 9.61 -3.97 1.90
C TYR A 188 8.60 -5.08 1.64
N VAL A 189 8.91 -5.97 0.71
CA VAL A 189 8.03 -7.08 0.33
C VAL A 189 7.83 -8.03 1.51
N ASN A 190 6.58 -8.37 1.80
CA ASN A 190 6.28 -9.38 2.80
C ASN A 190 6.89 -10.74 2.40
N PRO A 191 7.57 -11.45 3.32
CA PRO A 191 8.18 -12.75 3.03
C PRO A 191 7.24 -13.77 2.40
N LYS A 192 5.93 -13.68 2.66
CA LYS A 192 4.88 -14.49 2.01
C LYS A 192 5.04 -14.47 0.48
N TYR A 193 5.21 -13.28 -0.13
CA TYR A 193 5.27 -13.13 -1.59
C TYR A 193 6.56 -13.66 -2.20
N VAL A 194 7.65 -13.70 -1.45
CA VAL A 194 8.89 -14.36 -1.88
C VAL A 194 8.68 -15.88 -1.98
N GLU A 195 8.01 -16.48 -0.98
CA GLU A 195 7.71 -17.92 -1.01
C GLU A 195 6.66 -18.25 -2.09
N VAL A 196 5.61 -17.42 -2.25
CA VAL A 196 4.61 -17.56 -3.33
C VAL A 196 5.29 -17.53 -4.70
N ALA A 197 6.14 -16.54 -4.95
CA ALA A 197 6.87 -16.39 -6.21
C ALA A 197 7.73 -17.64 -6.51
N LYS A 198 8.45 -18.15 -5.49
CA LYS A 198 9.22 -19.38 -5.59
C LYS A 198 8.35 -20.58 -5.98
N ARG A 199 7.18 -20.77 -5.31
CA ARG A 199 6.23 -21.86 -5.62
C ARG A 199 5.69 -21.77 -7.03
N LEU A 200 5.41 -20.56 -7.50
CA LEU A 200 4.90 -20.31 -8.83
C LEU A 200 6.01 -20.26 -9.90
N ARG A 201 7.30 -20.34 -9.50
CA ARG A 201 8.49 -20.22 -10.36
C ARG A 201 8.51 -18.89 -11.13
N ARG A 202 8.23 -17.79 -10.42
CA ARG A 202 8.23 -16.43 -10.93
C ARG A 202 9.07 -15.51 -10.03
N SER A 203 9.37 -14.29 -10.51
CA SER A 203 9.78 -13.20 -9.64
C SER A 203 8.58 -12.64 -8.88
N VAL A 204 8.79 -11.89 -7.80
CA VAL A 204 7.71 -11.21 -7.08
C VAL A 204 6.97 -10.24 -7.99
N GLY A 205 7.68 -9.38 -8.75
CA GLY A 205 7.04 -8.53 -9.76
C GLY A 205 6.33 -9.32 -10.85
N GLY A 206 6.80 -10.53 -11.17
CA GLY A 206 6.16 -11.43 -12.14
C GLY A 206 4.84 -12.05 -11.65
N LEU A 207 4.52 -11.98 -10.35
CA LEU A 207 3.19 -12.35 -9.83
C LEU A 207 2.10 -11.41 -10.34
N TYR A 208 2.48 -10.18 -10.65
CA TYR A 208 1.62 -9.08 -11.10
C TYR A 208 2.10 -8.51 -12.43
N GLY A 209 2.83 -9.30 -13.22
CA GLY A 209 3.37 -8.90 -14.51
C GLY A 209 2.30 -8.69 -15.59
N ARG A 210 2.69 -8.10 -16.73
CA ARG A 210 1.78 -7.80 -17.87
C ARG A 210 1.06 -9.03 -18.41
N ASP A 211 1.56 -10.23 -18.14
CA ASP A 211 0.97 -11.52 -18.52
C ASP A 211 0.00 -12.07 -17.46
N THR A 212 -0.45 -11.25 -16.53
CA THR A 212 -1.45 -11.61 -15.52
C THR A 212 -2.67 -10.70 -15.59
N VAL A 213 -3.84 -11.18 -15.17
CA VAL A 213 -5.08 -10.37 -15.17
C VAL A 213 -4.96 -9.13 -14.28
N ILE A 214 -4.35 -9.26 -13.10
CA ILE A 214 -4.07 -8.09 -12.25
C ILE A 214 -3.05 -7.16 -12.92
N GLY A 215 -2.00 -7.72 -13.53
CA GLY A 215 -0.98 -6.92 -14.22
C GLY A 215 -1.54 -6.17 -15.41
N GLU A 216 -2.35 -6.79 -16.26
CA GLU A 216 -3.05 -6.10 -17.36
C GLU A 216 -3.79 -4.86 -16.86
N TRP A 217 -4.36 -4.92 -15.66
CA TRP A 217 -5.04 -3.80 -15.02
C TRP A 217 -4.04 -2.80 -14.41
N LEU A 218 -3.06 -3.24 -13.61
CA LEU A 218 -2.09 -2.38 -12.92
C LEU A 218 -1.27 -1.51 -13.89
N TYR A 219 -0.80 -2.09 -14.99
CA TYR A 219 0.03 -1.40 -15.98
C TYR A 219 -0.72 -0.31 -16.78
N GLN A 220 -2.03 -0.15 -16.55
CA GLN A 220 -2.83 0.94 -17.10
C GLN A 220 -3.11 2.06 -16.07
N ARG A 221 -2.69 1.88 -14.81
CA ARG A 221 -3.01 2.84 -13.75
C ARG A 221 -2.19 4.11 -13.87
N PRO A 222 -2.80 5.27 -13.59
CA PRO A 222 -2.10 6.54 -13.56
C PRO A 222 -1.35 6.74 -12.22
N VAL A 223 -0.50 7.76 -12.16
CA VAL A 223 0.09 8.30 -10.93
C VAL A 223 -0.52 9.64 -10.53
N LEU A 224 -1.11 10.35 -11.47
CA LEU A 224 -1.75 11.66 -11.29
C LEU A 224 -3.20 11.59 -11.77
N LEU A 225 -4.11 12.14 -10.97
CA LEU A 225 -5.53 12.25 -11.28
C LEU A 225 -6.05 13.63 -10.89
N LYS A 226 -6.80 14.29 -11.79
CA LYS A 226 -7.53 15.52 -11.46
C LYS A 226 -9.03 15.25 -11.53
N LEU A 227 -9.75 15.53 -10.45
CA LEU A 227 -11.21 15.50 -10.37
C LEU A 227 -11.69 16.89 -9.94
N GLY A 228 -12.31 17.63 -10.86
CA GLY A 228 -12.74 19.00 -10.61
C GLY A 228 -11.59 19.90 -10.17
N ASP A 229 -11.69 20.43 -8.96
CA ASP A 229 -10.72 21.33 -8.33
C ASP A 229 -9.68 20.63 -7.44
N THR A 230 -9.57 19.31 -7.54
CA THR A 230 -8.69 18.51 -6.67
C THR A 230 -7.76 17.62 -7.51
N VAL A 231 -6.46 17.64 -7.20
CA VAL A 231 -5.46 16.71 -7.75
C VAL A 231 -5.15 15.65 -6.71
N PHE A 232 -5.06 14.40 -7.16
CA PHE A 232 -4.71 13.23 -6.36
C PHE A 232 -3.42 12.63 -6.90
N LEU A 233 -2.50 12.29 -6.00
CA LEU A 233 -1.29 11.54 -6.31
C LEU A 233 -0.74 10.94 -5.02
N HIS A 234 0.25 10.06 -5.14
CA HIS A 234 0.79 9.37 -3.97
C HIS A 234 1.67 10.29 -3.10
N GLY A 235 2.77 10.82 -3.64
CA GLY A 235 3.73 11.61 -2.86
C GLY A 235 3.42 13.10 -2.85
N GLY A 236 3.54 13.76 -4.00
CA GLY A 236 3.31 15.20 -4.11
C GLY A 236 3.96 15.80 -5.36
N ILE A 237 3.78 17.09 -5.55
CA ILE A 237 4.34 17.85 -6.67
C ILE A 237 5.41 18.76 -6.10
N ALA A 238 6.68 18.44 -6.34
CA ALA A 238 7.78 19.34 -6.05
C ALA A 238 7.70 20.58 -6.97
N PRO A 239 7.97 21.80 -6.48
CA PRO A 239 7.91 23.02 -7.29
C PRO A 239 8.75 22.93 -8.58
N GLU A 240 9.90 22.26 -8.52
CA GLU A 240 10.80 22.04 -9.67
C GLU A 240 10.20 21.10 -10.72
N ASN A 241 9.26 20.26 -10.32
CA ASN A 241 8.59 19.28 -11.17
C ASN A 241 7.15 19.68 -11.53
N LEU A 242 6.79 20.94 -11.38
CA LEU A 242 5.45 21.45 -11.72
C LEU A 242 5.03 21.09 -13.15
N ALA A 243 5.96 21.06 -14.10
CA ALA A 243 5.70 20.68 -15.49
C ALA A 243 5.06 19.28 -15.62
N LEU A 244 5.44 18.32 -14.75
CA LEU A 244 4.86 16.98 -14.73
C LEU A 244 3.38 17.00 -14.34
N ALA A 245 2.98 17.90 -13.45
CA ALA A 245 1.58 18.00 -13.02
C ALA A 245 0.74 18.89 -13.95
N LEU A 246 1.36 19.74 -14.75
CA LEU A 246 0.68 20.49 -15.82
C LEU A 246 0.39 19.60 -17.04
N ASP A 247 1.23 18.59 -17.29
CA ASP A 247 1.02 17.57 -18.31
C ASP A 247 0.70 16.22 -17.65
N ILE A 248 -0.49 16.10 -17.07
CA ILE A 248 -0.97 14.88 -16.39
C ILE A 248 -0.95 13.68 -17.33
N ASP A 249 -1.44 13.84 -18.55
CA ASP A 249 -1.56 12.74 -19.51
C ASP A 249 -0.18 12.23 -19.95
N GLY A 250 0.72 13.13 -20.34
CA GLY A 250 2.10 12.77 -20.70
C GLY A 250 2.86 12.12 -19.54
N THR A 251 2.72 12.66 -18.34
CA THR A 251 3.33 12.07 -17.12
C THR A 251 2.79 10.66 -16.85
N ASN A 252 1.48 10.47 -16.92
CA ASN A 252 0.88 9.15 -16.74
C ASN A 252 1.31 8.14 -17.83
N VAL A 253 1.47 8.58 -19.08
CA VAL A 253 2.03 7.74 -20.16
C VAL A 253 3.46 7.33 -19.82
N ALA A 254 4.31 8.27 -19.45
CA ALA A 254 5.72 8.01 -19.15
C ALA A 254 5.89 7.02 -17.98
N TYR A 255 5.05 7.12 -16.92
CA TYR A 255 5.03 6.12 -15.86
C TYR A 255 4.61 4.74 -16.36
N ARG A 256 3.52 4.62 -17.13
CA ARG A 256 3.06 3.33 -17.67
C ARG A 256 4.12 2.66 -18.55
N ASP A 257 4.85 3.44 -19.34
CA ASP A 257 5.88 2.93 -20.25
C ASP A 257 7.15 2.49 -19.49
N SER A 258 7.38 3.06 -18.31
CA SER A 258 8.52 2.73 -17.47
C SER A 258 8.21 1.69 -16.37
N LEU A 259 6.94 1.39 -16.13
CA LEU A 259 6.53 0.47 -15.06
C LEU A 259 7.07 -0.95 -15.29
N GLY A 260 7.69 -1.53 -14.27
CA GLY A 260 8.34 -2.84 -14.32
C GLY A 260 9.80 -2.80 -14.79
N LYS A 261 10.33 -1.63 -15.17
CA LYS A 261 11.77 -1.44 -15.34
C LYS A 261 12.48 -1.41 -13.98
N THR A 262 13.69 -1.90 -13.95
CA THR A 262 14.53 -1.84 -12.75
C THR A 262 14.91 -0.40 -12.39
N ARG A 263 15.32 -0.19 -11.14
CA ARG A 263 15.79 1.11 -10.66
C ARG A 263 16.94 1.67 -11.51
N ASP A 264 17.85 0.82 -11.95
CA ASP A 264 19.00 1.25 -12.77
C ASP A 264 18.58 1.64 -14.18
N GLU A 265 17.63 0.90 -14.79
CA GLU A 265 17.07 1.24 -16.11
C GLU A 265 16.34 2.59 -16.09
N VAL A 266 15.47 2.83 -15.11
CA VAL A 266 14.74 4.12 -15.04
C VAL A 266 15.66 5.30 -14.72
N ARG A 267 16.75 5.10 -14.00
CA ARG A 267 17.72 6.15 -13.70
C ARG A 267 18.68 6.46 -14.83
N ALA A 268 19.00 5.46 -15.65
CA ALA A 268 19.87 5.62 -16.81
C ALA A 268 19.19 6.39 -17.96
N ASP A 269 17.86 6.40 -18.01
CA ASP A 269 17.08 7.09 -19.03
C ASP A 269 16.73 8.52 -18.56
N PRO A 270 17.26 9.58 -19.24
CA PRO A 270 16.99 10.97 -18.86
C PRO A 270 15.51 11.37 -18.85
N LEU A 271 14.66 10.66 -19.61
CA LEU A 271 13.22 10.93 -19.65
C LEU A 271 12.49 10.38 -18.42
N THR A 272 12.94 9.25 -17.90
CA THR A 272 12.29 8.61 -16.76
C THR A 272 12.96 8.93 -15.41
N ALA A 273 14.24 9.31 -15.39
CA ALA A 273 14.96 9.63 -14.16
C ALA A 273 14.25 10.66 -13.26
N PRO A 274 13.68 11.77 -13.77
CA PRO A 274 12.93 12.72 -12.92
C PRO A 274 11.66 12.13 -12.32
N LEU A 275 11.04 11.15 -12.98
CA LEU A 275 9.82 10.48 -12.52
C LEU A 275 10.07 9.58 -11.31
N TYR A 276 11.33 9.13 -11.11
CA TYR A 276 11.74 8.24 -10.04
C TYR A 276 12.79 8.85 -9.09
N ASP A 277 12.97 10.18 -9.15
CA ASP A 277 13.81 10.89 -8.19
C ASP A 277 13.22 10.74 -6.77
N GLY A 278 13.96 10.11 -5.86
CA GLY A 278 13.50 9.79 -4.52
C GLY A 278 13.15 11.00 -3.62
N LYS A 279 13.33 12.24 -4.10
CA LYS A 279 13.02 13.46 -3.34
C LYS A 279 11.98 14.36 -3.99
N ARG A 280 11.86 14.31 -5.32
CA ARG A 280 11.06 15.26 -6.10
C ARG A 280 10.01 14.61 -6.99
N SER A 281 10.06 13.29 -7.15
CA SER A 281 9.09 12.61 -8.01
C SER A 281 7.68 12.61 -7.42
N PRO A 282 6.64 12.57 -8.24
CA PRO A 282 5.24 12.55 -7.80
C PRO A 282 4.87 11.41 -6.83
N ILE A 283 5.65 10.33 -6.82
CA ILE A 283 5.41 9.17 -5.95
C ILE A 283 6.35 9.12 -4.72
N TRP A 284 7.27 10.09 -4.54
CA TRP A 284 8.21 10.11 -3.41
C TRP A 284 8.26 11.43 -2.66
N TYR A 285 7.71 12.51 -3.20
CA TYR A 285 7.83 13.84 -2.63
C TYR A 285 7.12 13.96 -1.27
N ARG A 286 7.81 14.51 -0.26
CA ARG A 286 7.29 14.71 1.10
C ARG A 286 7.29 16.17 1.56
N GLY A 287 7.76 17.10 0.71
CA GLY A 287 8.07 18.49 1.09
C GLY A 287 6.90 19.31 1.61
N TYR A 288 5.66 18.84 1.42
CA TYR A 288 4.49 19.49 2.04
C TYR A 288 4.41 19.28 3.54
N LEU A 289 4.93 18.15 4.03
CA LEU A 289 4.68 17.66 5.38
C LEU A 289 5.96 17.60 6.23
N ASP A 290 7.14 17.82 5.64
CA ASP A 290 8.42 17.82 6.32
C ASP A 290 8.90 19.24 6.75
N GLY A 291 8.05 20.25 6.59
CA GLY A 291 8.34 21.63 6.95
C GLY A 291 9.25 22.39 5.98
N GLN A 292 9.65 21.78 4.86
CA GLN A 292 10.58 22.42 3.92
C GLN A 292 9.89 23.40 2.98
N LEU A 293 8.60 23.20 2.66
CA LEU A 293 7.88 24.03 1.71
C LEU A 293 6.99 25.08 2.42
N PRO A 294 7.23 26.38 2.24
CA PRO A 294 6.39 27.42 2.80
C PRO A 294 4.95 27.38 2.26
N THR A 295 3.97 27.71 3.10
CA THR A 295 2.56 27.75 2.70
C THR A 295 2.29 28.63 1.47
N GLN A 296 3.06 29.72 1.29
CA GLN A 296 2.91 30.58 0.11
C GLN A 296 3.31 29.86 -1.18
N GLU A 297 4.38 29.07 -1.15
CA GLU A 297 4.78 28.29 -2.34
C GLU A 297 3.76 27.22 -2.68
N VAL A 298 3.12 26.58 -1.68
CA VAL A 298 2.02 25.64 -1.91
C VAL A 298 0.81 26.34 -2.55
N ARG A 299 0.49 27.57 -2.13
CA ARG A 299 -0.55 28.39 -2.77
C ARG A 299 -0.21 28.67 -4.23
N ASP A 300 0.98 29.17 -4.48
CA ASP A 300 1.45 29.48 -5.84
C ASP A 300 1.40 28.24 -6.75
N LEU A 301 1.73 27.07 -6.19
CA LEU A 301 1.66 25.77 -6.88
C LEU A 301 0.21 25.41 -7.24
N THR A 302 -0.70 25.43 -6.27
CA THR A 302 -2.12 25.10 -6.50
C THR A 302 -2.80 26.09 -7.44
N ASP A 303 -2.45 27.37 -7.35
CA ASP A 303 -2.98 28.42 -8.23
C ASP A 303 -2.52 28.22 -9.68
N LYS A 304 -1.23 27.86 -9.91
CA LYS A 304 -0.72 27.49 -11.24
C LYS A 304 -1.37 26.24 -11.82
N LEU A 305 -1.73 25.28 -10.97
CA LEU A 305 -2.44 24.07 -11.38
C LEU A 305 -3.94 24.29 -11.61
N GLY A 306 -4.47 25.46 -11.20
CA GLY A 306 -5.89 25.76 -11.25
C GLY A 306 -6.72 24.80 -10.41
N VAL A 307 -6.27 24.52 -9.16
CA VAL A 307 -6.96 23.63 -8.22
C VAL A 307 -7.07 24.24 -6.83
N ALA A 308 -8.10 23.83 -6.09
CA ALA A 308 -8.27 24.24 -4.70
C ALA A 308 -7.32 23.46 -3.77
N ARG A 309 -7.03 22.20 -4.10
CA ARG A 309 -6.26 21.32 -3.22
C ARG A 309 -5.52 20.18 -3.93
N ILE A 310 -4.54 19.63 -3.22
CA ILE A 310 -3.78 18.44 -3.58
C ILE A 310 -4.00 17.41 -2.46
N VAL A 311 -4.38 16.18 -2.81
CA VAL A 311 -4.57 15.06 -1.87
C VAL A 311 -3.42 14.09 -2.05
N VAL A 312 -2.71 13.76 -0.96
CA VAL A 312 -1.50 12.94 -0.95
C VAL A 312 -1.55 11.84 0.10
N GLY A 313 -0.90 10.71 -0.17
CA GLY A 313 -0.56 9.64 0.76
C GLY A 313 0.89 9.75 1.25
N HIS A 314 1.59 8.61 1.30
CA HIS A 314 3.05 8.46 1.39
C HIS A 314 3.69 8.95 2.69
N THR A 315 3.23 10.04 3.26
CA THR A 315 3.77 10.62 4.50
C THR A 315 2.80 10.36 5.63
N THR A 316 3.08 9.31 6.39
CA THR A 316 2.18 8.79 7.43
C THR A 316 1.85 9.84 8.49
N GLN A 317 0.57 9.94 8.81
CA GLN A 317 0.00 10.80 9.84
C GLN A 317 -0.74 9.93 10.86
N LYS A 318 -0.84 10.36 12.13
CA LYS A 318 -1.68 9.68 13.15
C LYS A 318 -3.15 9.64 12.76
N GLU A 319 -3.60 10.65 12.03
CA GLU A 319 -4.93 10.78 11.45
C GLU A 319 -4.85 11.61 10.18
N ILE A 320 -5.76 11.42 9.25
CA ILE A 320 -5.78 12.22 8.04
C ILE A 320 -6.08 13.68 8.37
N GLY A 321 -5.42 14.61 7.68
CA GLY A 321 -5.46 16.02 8.05
C GLY A 321 -5.32 16.99 6.88
N SER A 322 -5.66 18.24 7.15
CA SER A 322 -5.56 19.36 6.22
C SER A 322 -4.42 20.29 6.64
N PHE A 323 -3.55 20.64 5.70
CA PHE A 323 -2.35 21.43 5.87
C PHE A 323 -2.32 22.64 4.90
N HIS A 324 -1.42 23.58 5.13
CA HIS A 324 -1.22 24.76 4.28
C HIS A 324 -2.51 25.54 3.99
N GLY A 325 -3.37 25.69 5.01
CA GLY A 325 -4.63 26.41 4.88
C GLY A 325 -5.64 25.72 3.97
N GLY A 326 -5.65 24.39 3.96
CA GLY A 326 -6.59 23.58 3.16
C GLY A 326 -6.10 23.22 1.76
N ARG A 327 -4.89 23.61 1.40
CA ARG A 327 -4.31 23.35 0.06
C ARG A 327 -3.71 21.95 -0.08
N VAL A 328 -3.33 21.30 1.02
CA VAL A 328 -2.83 19.92 1.06
C VAL A 328 -3.66 19.11 2.03
N ILE A 329 -4.12 17.94 1.58
CA ILE A 329 -4.80 16.96 2.40
C ILE A 329 -3.95 15.69 2.43
N ALA A 330 -3.43 15.34 3.60
CA ALA A 330 -2.65 14.12 3.80
C ALA A 330 -3.60 13.00 4.24
N ILE A 331 -3.59 11.88 3.52
CA ILE A 331 -4.54 10.77 3.73
C ILE A 331 -3.89 9.42 4.02
N ASP A 332 -2.58 9.37 4.23
CA ASP A 332 -1.92 8.21 4.84
C ASP A 332 -2.16 8.25 6.35
N GLY A 333 -3.22 7.57 6.80
CA GLY A 333 -3.69 7.50 8.19
C GLY A 333 -3.23 6.24 8.91
N ASP A 334 -2.01 5.76 8.65
CA ASP A 334 -1.34 4.65 9.34
C ASP A 334 -2.06 3.29 9.24
N ILE A 335 -2.65 3.03 8.07
CA ILE A 335 -3.30 1.73 7.79
C ILE A 335 -2.28 0.58 7.86
N MET A 336 -1.03 0.86 7.54
CA MET A 336 0.03 -0.14 7.41
C MET A 336 0.26 -0.98 8.67
N ASP A 337 -0.03 -0.45 9.86
CA ASP A 337 0.10 -1.15 11.13
C ASP A 337 -1.05 -2.13 11.41
N GLY A 338 -2.12 -2.08 10.59
CA GLY A 338 -3.27 -2.99 10.70
C GLY A 338 -4.24 -2.67 11.84
N GLU A 339 -4.04 -1.60 12.58
CA GLU A 339 -4.82 -1.24 13.76
C GLU A 339 -5.78 -0.07 13.52
N SER A 340 -5.33 0.95 12.79
CA SER A 340 -6.07 2.18 12.51
C SER A 340 -6.25 2.40 11.00
N GLY A 341 -7.11 3.35 10.66
CA GLY A 341 -7.33 3.76 9.28
C GLY A 341 -8.55 4.65 9.14
N GLU A 342 -8.50 5.52 8.15
CA GLU A 342 -9.54 6.51 7.90
C GLU A 342 -9.78 6.69 6.40
N LEU A 343 -10.98 7.12 6.04
CA LEU A 343 -11.31 7.57 4.68
C LEU A 343 -11.47 9.09 4.66
N LEU A 344 -10.93 9.73 3.65
CA LEU A 344 -11.32 11.11 3.32
C LEU A 344 -12.63 11.09 2.54
N PHE A 345 -13.53 11.99 2.89
CA PHE A 345 -14.73 12.30 2.11
C PHE A 345 -14.72 13.76 1.66
N ILE A 346 -15.02 13.98 0.38
CA ILE A 346 -15.25 15.30 -0.20
C ILE A 346 -16.68 15.30 -0.77
N GLU A 347 -17.58 16.08 -0.13
CA GLU A 347 -18.99 16.15 -0.50
C GLU A 347 -19.41 17.62 -0.52
N ASN A 348 -19.89 18.12 -1.65
CA ASN A 348 -20.30 19.52 -1.80
C ASN A 348 -19.26 20.53 -1.29
N GLY A 349 -17.99 20.26 -1.53
CA GLY A 349 -16.86 21.08 -1.09
C GLY A 349 -16.47 20.92 0.39
N GLN A 350 -17.25 20.16 1.18
CA GLN A 350 -16.95 19.89 2.58
C GLN A 350 -16.05 18.65 2.72
N LEU A 351 -15.10 18.72 3.64
CA LEU A 351 -14.13 17.66 3.94
C LEU A 351 -14.45 17.02 5.28
N SER A 352 -14.47 15.70 5.32
CA SER A 352 -14.66 14.93 6.56
C SER A 352 -13.89 13.61 6.55
N ARG A 353 -13.68 13.03 7.73
CA ARG A 353 -13.06 11.74 7.92
C ARG A 353 -14.09 10.68 8.25
N GLY A 354 -13.98 9.51 7.62
CA GLY A 354 -14.75 8.32 7.98
C GLY A 354 -13.89 7.37 8.79
N LEU A 355 -14.31 7.05 10.00
CA LEU A 355 -13.55 6.24 10.95
C LEU A 355 -13.91 4.75 10.84
N LEU A 356 -13.11 3.87 11.47
CA LEU A 356 -13.35 2.41 11.52
C LEU A 356 -14.66 2.01 12.22
N ASP A 357 -15.22 2.87 13.05
CA ASP A 357 -16.51 2.65 13.71
C ASP A 357 -17.71 3.22 12.92
N GLY A 358 -17.44 3.74 11.72
CA GLY A 358 -18.45 4.34 10.84
C GLY A 358 -18.84 5.77 11.16
N ARG A 359 -18.30 6.38 12.21
CA ARG A 359 -18.53 7.79 12.49
C ARG A 359 -17.91 8.67 11.44
N ARG A 360 -18.62 9.74 11.10
CA ARG A 360 -18.12 10.81 10.25
C ARG A 360 -17.74 12.00 11.12
N VAL A 361 -16.48 12.44 11.06
CA VAL A 361 -15.97 13.57 11.85
C VAL A 361 -15.36 14.63 10.91
N PRO A 362 -15.35 15.92 11.31
CA PRO A 362 -14.71 16.96 10.51
C PRO A 362 -13.23 16.66 10.29
N LEU A 363 -12.69 17.09 9.14
CA LEU A 363 -11.26 17.04 8.89
C LEU A 363 -10.53 18.07 9.77
N GLN A 364 -9.46 17.65 10.45
CA GLN A 364 -8.66 18.55 11.26
C GLN A 364 -7.83 19.50 10.40
N GLN A 365 -7.77 20.76 10.82
CA GLN A 365 -6.95 21.81 10.20
C GLN A 365 -5.66 21.97 11.01
N HIS A 366 -4.51 21.76 10.40
CA HIS A 366 -3.22 22.00 11.00
C HIS A 366 -2.67 23.36 10.55
N ALA A 367 -2.20 24.18 11.50
CA ALA A 367 -1.78 25.56 11.24
C ALA A 367 -0.45 25.69 10.47
N GLY A 368 0.25 24.59 10.22
CA GLY A 368 1.54 24.54 9.49
C GLY A 368 1.87 23.13 9.03
N ALA A 369 3.11 22.95 8.53
CA ALA A 369 3.63 21.60 8.34
C ALA A 369 3.71 20.87 9.68
N PRO A 370 3.52 19.54 9.72
CA PRO A 370 3.70 18.76 10.95
C PRO A 370 5.12 18.98 11.48
N THR A 371 5.25 19.04 12.81
CA THR A 371 6.59 19.02 13.43
C THR A 371 7.15 17.61 13.19
N PRO A 372 8.34 17.47 12.60
CA PRO A 372 8.99 16.16 12.49
C PRO A 372 9.13 15.55 13.89
N GLU A 373 8.69 14.31 14.09
CA GLU A 373 8.99 13.51 15.29
C GLU A 373 10.41 12.98 15.26
#